data_c1c0575f1bca91aecf1863d3915f7e83
#
_entry.id   c1c0575f1bca91aecf1863d3915f7e83
#
_cell.length_a   1.000
_cell.length_b   1.000
_cell.length_c   1.000
_cell.angle_alpha   90.00
_cell.angle_beta   90.00
_cell.angle_gamma   90.00
#
_symmetry.space_group_name_H-M   'P 1'
#
loop_
_entity.id
_entity.type
_entity.pdbx_description
1 polymer ?
#
loop_
_entity_poly.entity_id
_entity_poly.type
_entity_poly.pdbx_seq_one_letter_code
_entity_poly.pdbx_strand_id
1 'polypeptide(L)'
;MYRTFVAALLCALFVVPIASARGLTPDLSTQLDAQLQANRERYGIAGQAVLVAHNGRVLYQGASGERDPATHALATVDSIFAAQSMAKLLTSTLVMQLVDEGKVDLDAPASRYVPDLPAAWRAIRVRDFLNHSSGIAEYYERVDNRWVSRGYTGVAPDLAAALKVAAAAPLQFATGSRVQYTQANYLVLTALLEAHYRRPYPAIARERILQPLKMTSTSWGIANVPAQRAAVPYIGKDGALQPANEDPWPNYGWGHADLQTTVGDMNRFLQALATGRLLRTAALEKLWQPQKLSGGGNNFFSTGW
;
A
#
# COMPACT_ATOMS: atom_id res chain seq x y z
N MET A 1 37.22 13.11 67.58
CA MET A 1 38.00 12.87 66.34
C MET A 1 37.10 12.14 65.32
N TYR A 2 36.40 12.89 64.47
CA TYR A 2 35.61 12.31 63.41
C TYR A 2 36.25 12.65 62.07
N ARG A 3 36.71 11.66 61.33
CA ARG A 3 37.25 11.81 59.98
C ARG A 3 36.10 11.57 58.97
N THR A 4 35.71 12.64 58.30
CA THR A 4 34.76 12.65 57.17
C THR A 4 35.46 12.20 55.88
N PHE A 5 35.05 11.08 55.31
CA PHE A 5 35.45 10.65 53.97
C PHE A 5 34.49 11.31 52.96
N VAL A 6 35.02 12.16 52.13
CA VAL A 6 34.32 12.69 50.93
C VAL A 6 34.64 11.73 49.80
N ALA A 7 33.63 10.99 49.33
CA ALA A 7 33.73 10.20 48.11
C ALA A 7 33.40 11.09 46.89
N ALA A 8 34.37 11.38 46.09
CA ALA A 8 34.16 12.04 44.81
C ALA A 8 33.65 11.05 43.74
N LEU A 9 32.39 11.23 43.30
CA LEU A 9 31.78 10.45 42.26
C LEU A 9 32.22 11.05 40.90
N LEU A 10 33.14 10.41 40.20
CA LEU A 10 33.52 10.74 38.82
C LEU A 10 32.43 10.21 37.91
N CYS A 11 31.55 11.09 37.42
CA CYS A 11 30.68 10.81 36.27
C CYS A 11 31.51 10.83 35.00
N ALA A 12 31.89 9.68 34.51
CA ALA A 12 32.43 9.51 33.15
C ALA A 12 31.30 9.70 32.14
N LEU A 13 31.23 10.86 31.52
CA LEU A 13 30.39 11.12 30.35
C LEU A 13 30.93 10.27 29.19
N PHE A 14 30.30 9.14 28.93
CA PHE A 14 30.48 8.41 27.67
C PHE A 14 29.86 9.25 26.56
N VAL A 15 30.68 10.03 25.87
CA VAL A 15 30.31 10.60 24.59
C VAL A 15 30.23 9.45 23.58
N VAL A 16 29.03 8.92 23.38
CA VAL A 16 28.77 8.01 22.26
C VAL A 16 28.93 8.87 20.98
N PRO A 17 29.87 8.53 20.09
CA PRO A 17 29.98 9.28 18.85
C PRO A 17 28.65 9.09 18.10
N ILE A 18 27.93 10.18 17.86
CA ILE A 18 26.82 10.22 16.92
C ILE A 18 27.44 9.86 15.58
N ALA A 19 27.24 8.61 15.13
CA ALA A 19 27.62 8.19 13.80
C ALA A 19 26.87 9.09 12.81
N SER A 20 27.55 10.08 12.27
CA SER A 20 27.03 10.86 11.15
C SER A 20 26.63 9.89 10.06
N ALA A 21 25.33 9.78 9.81
CA ALA A 21 24.84 8.98 8.72
C ALA A 21 25.39 9.58 7.42
N ARG A 22 26.51 9.04 6.96
CA ARG A 22 27.11 9.38 5.67
C ARG A 22 26.14 8.95 4.60
N GLY A 23 25.90 9.79 3.58
CA GLY A 23 25.29 9.38 2.32
C GLY A 23 26.06 8.19 1.74
N LEU A 24 25.51 7.55 0.73
CA LEU A 24 26.27 6.54 -0.01
C LEU A 24 27.57 7.15 -0.52
N THR A 25 28.63 6.33 -0.59
CA THR A 25 29.87 6.78 -1.23
C THR A 25 29.59 7.10 -2.71
N PRO A 26 30.32 8.04 -3.33
CA PRO A 26 30.15 8.33 -4.77
C PRO A 26 30.25 7.07 -5.64
N ASP A 27 31.10 6.13 -5.26
CA ASP A 27 31.25 4.82 -5.93
C ASP A 27 29.95 4.00 -5.87
N LEU A 28 29.29 3.90 -4.72
CA LEU A 28 28.04 3.15 -4.58
C LEU A 28 26.87 3.83 -5.32
N SER A 29 26.81 5.13 -5.36
CA SER A 29 25.81 5.85 -6.18
C SER A 29 25.98 5.54 -7.66
N THR A 30 27.22 5.56 -8.15
CA THR A 30 27.58 5.20 -9.53
C THR A 30 27.21 3.74 -9.85
N GLN A 31 27.46 2.83 -8.90
CA GLN A 31 27.05 1.42 -9.06
C GLN A 31 25.51 1.27 -9.14
N LEU A 32 24.74 2.04 -8.35
CA LEU A 32 23.29 2.03 -8.41
C LEU A 32 22.77 2.59 -9.75
N ASP A 33 23.38 3.67 -10.26
CA ASP A 33 23.03 4.21 -11.58
C ASP A 33 23.30 3.18 -12.68
N ALA A 34 24.47 2.54 -12.65
CA ALA A 34 24.82 1.48 -13.59
C ALA A 34 23.86 0.27 -13.47
N GLN A 35 23.45 -0.09 -12.24
CA GLN A 35 22.47 -1.17 -12.03
C GLN A 35 21.09 -0.82 -12.59
N LEU A 36 20.64 0.42 -12.45
CA LEU A 36 19.38 0.87 -13.06
C LEU A 36 19.44 0.74 -14.58
N GLN A 37 20.54 1.14 -15.19
CA GLN A 37 20.73 0.98 -16.63
C GLN A 37 20.73 -0.49 -17.06
N ALA A 38 21.50 -1.32 -16.37
CA ALA A 38 21.57 -2.77 -16.64
C ALA A 38 20.20 -3.46 -16.48
N ASN A 39 19.39 -3.05 -15.50
CA ASN A 39 18.03 -3.57 -15.32
C ASN A 39 17.13 -3.21 -16.52
N ARG A 40 17.23 -1.98 -17.05
CA ARG A 40 16.48 -1.57 -18.23
C ARG A 40 16.81 -2.43 -19.44
N GLU A 41 18.10 -2.63 -19.71
CA GLU A 41 18.57 -3.43 -20.83
C GLU A 41 18.15 -4.90 -20.68
N ARG A 42 18.34 -5.46 -19.48
CA ARG A 42 18.04 -6.88 -19.22
C ARG A 42 16.56 -7.21 -19.25
N TYR A 43 15.71 -6.35 -18.73
CA TYR A 43 14.28 -6.63 -18.52
C TYR A 43 13.35 -5.83 -19.43
N GLY A 44 13.87 -5.01 -20.32
CA GLY A 44 13.08 -4.17 -21.22
C GLY A 44 12.25 -3.13 -20.49
N ILE A 45 12.77 -2.57 -19.37
CA ILE A 45 12.04 -1.60 -18.56
C ILE A 45 12.03 -0.25 -19.29
N ALA A 46 10.84 0.29 -19.57
CA ALA A 46 10.70 1.59 -20.24
C ALA A 46 11.29 2.72 -19.41
N GLY A 47 10.84 2.85 -18.18
CA GLY A 47 11.32 3.85 -17.22
C GLY A 47 11.15 3.38 -15.79
N GLN A 48 12.04 3.83 -14.92
CA GLN A 48 12.05 3.48 -13.50
C GLN A 48 12.56 4.62 -12.64
N ALA A 49 12.14 4.66 -11.38
CA ALA A 49 12.69 5.53 -10.36
C ALA A 49 12.93 4.73 -9.08
N VAL A 50 14.00 5.03 -8.39
CA VAL A 50 14.39 4.36 -7.14
C VAL A 50 14.76 5.39 -6.09
N LEU A 51 14.38 5.09 -4.86
CA LEU A 51 14.80 5.83 -3.68
C LEU A 51 15.25 4.83 -2.62
N VAL A 52 16.45 5.04 -2.08
CA VAL A 52 16.99 4.27 -0.95
C VAL A 52 17.08 5.16 0.26
N ALA A 53 16.46 4.74 1.35
CA ALA A 53 16.49 5.46 2.62
C ALA A 53 16.89 4.53 3.76
N HIS A 54 17.56 5.08 4.77
CA HIS A 54 17.93 4.40 5.99
C HIS A 54 17.81 5.36 7.19
N ASN A 55 17.18 4.90 8.26
CA ASN A 55 16.97 5.67 9.49
C ASN A 55 16.42 7.10 9.23
N GLY A 56 15.38 7.20 8.41
CA GLY A 56 14.72 8.48 8.11
C GLY A 56 15.47 9.38 7.13
N ARG A 57 16.65 9.00 6.64
CA ARG A 57 17.47 9.77 5.70
C ARG A 57 17.48 9.11 4.34
N VAL A 58 17.24 9.89 3.29
CA VAL A 58 17.46 9.46 1.89
C VAL A 58 18.96 9.38 1.64
N LEU A 59 19.43 8.21 1.23
CA LEU A 59 20.83 7.95 0.90
C LEU A 59 21.08 8.06 -0.61
N TYR A 60 20.11 7.65 -1.41
CA TYR A 60 20.17 7.68 -2.86
C TYR A 60 18.77 7.91 -3.43
N GLN A 61 18.71 8.61 -4.55
CA GLN A 61 17.57 8.65 -5.44
C GLN A 61 18.05 8.80 -6.89
N GLY A 62 17.45 8.04 -7.78
CA GLY A 62 17.80 8.01 -9.19
C GLY A 62 16.63 7.59 -10.05
N ALA A 63 16.71 7.90 -11.33
CA ALA A 63 15.76 7.47 -12.33
C ALA A 63 16.49 7.15 -13.64
N SER A 64 15.93 6.24 -14.43
CA SER A 64 16.52 5.83 -15.69
C SER A 64 15.42 5.50 -16.68
N GLY A 65 15.65 5.82 -17.96
CA GLY A 65 14.74 5.54 -19.05
C GLY A 65 13.68 6.61 -19.30
N GLU A 66 12.60 6.22 -19.94
CA GLU A 66 11.56 7.10 -20.40
C GLU A 66 10.26 6.84 -19.62
N ARG A 67 9.65 7.89 -19.05
CA ARG A 67 8.31 7.77 -18.46
C ARG A 67 7.23 7.63 -19.52
N ASP A 68 7.56 8.02 -20.75
CA ASP A 68 6.70 7.87 -21.91
C ASP A 68 7.56 7.62 -23.16
N PRO A 69 7.76 6.37 -23.58
CA PRO A 69 8.50 6.01 -24.78
C PRO A 69 7.94 6.60 -26.07
N ALA A 70 6.64 6.88 -26.16
CA ALA A 70 6.04 7.44 -27.38
C ALA A 70 6.47 8.89 -27.64
N THR A 71 6.78 9.63 -26.57
CA THR A 71 7.23 11.04 -26.65
C THR A 71 8.70 11.22 -26.28
N HIS A 72 9.42 10.14 -25.96
CA HIS A 72 10.80 10.15 -25.42
C HIS A 72 10.97 11.00 -24.15
N ALA A 73 9.90 11.17 -23.39
CA ALA A 73 9.94 11.93 -22.15
C ALA A 73 10.64 11.14 -21.07
N LEU A 74 11.74 11.68 -20.52
CA LEU A 74 12.59 10.98 -19.55
C LEU A 74 11.86 10.75 -18.20
N ALA A 75 12.09 9.59 -17.59
CA ALA A 75 11.72 9.32 -16.22
C ALA A 75 12.59 10.15 -15.27
N THR A 76 11.98 10.64 -14.19
CA THR A 76 12.63 11.36 -13.11
C THR A 76 12.14 10.81 -11.77
N VAL A 77 12.79 11.18 -10.67
CA VAL A 77 12.34 10.85 -9.32
C VAL A 77 10.98 11.47 -8.97
N ASP A 78 10.59 12.51 -9.70
CA ASP A 78 9.29 13.17 -9.57
C ASP A 78 8.22 12.64 -10.54
N SER A 79 8.56 11.67 -11.39
CA SER A 79 7.58 10.99 -12.22
C SER A 79 6.57 10.25 -11.35
N ILE A 80 5.29 10.35 -11.74
CA ILE A 80 4.18 9.72 -11.03
C ILE A 80 3.87 8.39 -11.71
N PHE A 81 4.08 7.31 -10.99
CA PHE A 81 3.86 5.95 -11.46
C PHE A 81 2.55 5.38 -10.94
N ALA A 82 1.92 4.53 -11.74
CA ALA A 82 0.79 3.73 -11.33
C ALA A 82 1.25 2.65 -10.33
N ALA A 83 1.07 2.92 -9.05
CA ALA A 83 1.44 2.00 -7.96
C ALA A 83 0.37 0.94 -7.66
N GLN A 84 -0.75 1.00 -8.37
CA GLN A 84 -1.81 -0.01 -8.38
C GLN A 84 -2.17 -0.51 -6.97
N SER A 85 -2.01 -1.80 -6.71
CA SER A 85 -2.37 -2.47 -5.45
C SER A 85 -1.60 -2.00 -4.21
N MET A 86 -0.60 -1.14 -4.35
CA MET A 86 -0.02 -0.45 -3.18
C MET A 86 -1.03 0.45 -2.47
N ALA A 87 -2.16 0.78 -3.11
CA ALA A 87 -3.32 1.42 -2.46
C ALA A 87 -3.76 0.66 -1.20
N LYS A 88 -3.65 -0.68 -1.20
CA LYS A 88 -4.01 -1.52 -0.06
C LYS A 88 -3.21 -1.21 1.20
N LEU A 89 -1.97 -0.76 1.06
CA LEU A 89 -1.13 -0.36 2.19
C LEU A 89 -1.74 0.84 2.94
N LEU A 90 -2.30 1.79 2.20
CA LEU A 90 -3.00 2.94 2.77
C LEU A 90 -4.29 2.50 3.47
N THR A 91 -5.07 1.64 2.83
CA THR A 91 -6.32 1.09 3.40
C THR A 91 -6.05 0.29 4.67
N SER A 92 -5.06 -0.61 4.66
CA SER A 92 -4.64 -1.36 5.85
C SER A 92 -4.22 -0.43 6.98
N THR A 93 -3.44 0.60 6.66
CA THR A 93 -3.01 1.61 7.66
C THR A 93 -4.20 2.35 8.25
N LEU A 94 -5.19 2.76 7.45
CA LEU A 94 -6.41 3.43 7.93
C LEU A 94 -7.24 2.53 8.85
N VAL A 95 -7.40 1.26 8.50
CA VAL A 95 -8.07 0.28 9.37
C VAL A 95 -7.29 0.11 10.67
N MET A 96 -5.95 0.01 10.59
CA MET A 96 -5.10 -0.13 11.78
C MET A 96 -5.08 1.13 12.64
N GLN A 97 -5.31 2.33 12.09
CA GLN A 97 -5.54 3.53 12.90
C GLN A 97 -6.81 3.39 13.75
N LEU A 98 -7.89 2.85 13.17
CA LEU A 98 -9.11 2.57 13.93
C LEU A 98 -8.89 1.49 15.01
N VAL A 99 -8.06 0.49 14.72
CA VAL A 99 -7.64 -0.51 15.72
C VAL A 99 -6.84 0.14 16.86
N ASP A 100 -5.91 1.02 16.51
CA ASP A 100 -5.07 1.75 17.46
C ASP A 100 -5.90 2.70 18.34
N GLU A 101 -6.96 3.29 17.78
CA GLU A 101 -7.94 4.13 18.47
C GLU A 101 -8.97 3.32 19.30
N GLY A 102 -8.92 1.98 19.26
CA GLY A 102 -9.89 1.09 19.94
C GLY A 102 -11.30 1.12 19.31
N LYS A 103 -11.44 1.62 18.08
CA LYS A 103 -12.72 1.71 17.34
C LYS A 103 -13.04 0.45 16.56
N VAL A 104 -12.01 -0.31 16.17
CA VAL A 104 -12.13 -1.57 15.44
C VAL A 104 -11.33 -2.64 16.19
N ASP A 105 -11.94 -3.81 16.34
CA ASP A 105 -11.29 -5.03 16.80
C ASP A 105 -11.06 -5.96 15.62
N LEU A 106 -9.83 -6.37 15.39
CA LEU A 106 -9.44 -7.26 14.30
C LEU A 106 -10.11 -8.63 14.37
N ASP A 107 -10.44 -9.10 15.56
CA ASP A 107 -11.08 -10.39 15.81
C ASP A 107 -12.61 -10.32 15.81
N ALA A 108 -13.18 -9.13 15.80
CA ALA A 108 -14.61 -8.96 15.70
C ALA A 108 -15.11 -9.23 14.26
N PRO A 109 -16.33 -9.75 14.12
CA PRO A 109 -16.99 -9.84 12.81
C PRO A 109 -17.11 -8.48 12.14
N ALA A 110 -16.80 -8.40 10.83
CA ALA A 110 -16.87 -7.15 10.09
C ALA A 110 -18.28 -6.56 10.03
N SER A 111 -19.32 -7.39 10.16
CA SER A 111 -20.73 -6.94 10.26
C SER A 111 -21.01 -6.00 11.43
N ARG A 112 -20.15 -5.97 12.44
CA ARG A 112 -20.22 -4.99 13.55
C ARG A 112 -19.98 -3.56 13.05
N TYR A 113 -19.24 -3.41 11.97
CA TYR A 113 -18.78 -2.12 11.43
C TYR A 113 -19.39 -1.80 10.06
N VAL A 114 -19.89 -2.82 9.34
CA VAL A 114 -20.52 -2.69 8.02
C VAL A 114 -21.94 -3.27 8.12
N PRO A 115 -22.97 -2.45 8.39
CA PRO A 115 -24.32 -2.94 8.68
C PRO A 115 -24.93 -3.79 7.57
N ASP A 116 -24.72 -3.39 6.31
CA ASP A 116 -25.31 -4.03 5.12
C ASP A 116 -24.44 -5.13 4.51
N LEU A 117 -23.53 -5.70 5.31
CA LEU A 117 -22.67 -6.78 4.83
C LEU A 117 -23.52 -8.01 4.45
N PRO A 118 -23.24 -8.66 3.29
CA PRO A 118 -23.96 -9.87 2.86
C PRO A 118 -24.02 -10.94 3.95
N ALA A 119 -25.15 -11.62 4.07
CA ALA A 119 -25.42 -12.54 5.19
C ALA A 119 -24.33 -13.63 5.35
N ALA A 120 -23.82 -14.16 4.23
CA ALA A 120 -22.76 -15.18 4.23
C ALA A 120 -21.41 -14.67 4.78
N TRP A 121 -21.22 -13.35 4.85
CA TRP A 121 -19.95 -12.75 5.28
C TRP A 121 -20.01 -12.18 6.70
N ARG A 122 -21.18 -12.18 7.34
CA ARG A 122 -21.40 -11.51 8.62
C ARG A 122 -20.50 -12.01 9.76
N ALA A 123 -20.12 -13.28 9.71
CA ALA A 123 -19.23 -13.89 10.73
C ALA A 123 -17.73 -13.73 10.42
N ILE A 124 -17.36 -13.26 9.24
CA ILE A 124 -15.96 -13.09 8.82
C ILE A 124 -15.34 -11.93 9.60
N ARG A 125 -14.18 -12.17 10.21
CA ARG A 125 -13.49 -11.17 11.04
C ARG A 125 -12.79 -10.13 10.17
N VAL A 126 -12.59 -8.94 10.71
CA VAL A 126 -11.89 -7.83 10.01
C VAL A 126 -10.50 -8.28 9.53
N ARG A 127 -9.74 -9.02 10.36
CA ARG A 127 -8.42 -9.53 9.98
C ARG A 127 -8.45 -10.44 8.75
N ASP A 128 -9.50 -11.22 8.57
CA ASP A 128 -9.59 -12.18 7.47
C ASP A 128 -9.78 -11.49 6.11
N PHE A 129 -10.31 -10.28 6.10
CA PHE A 129 -10.33 -9.41 4.92
C PHE A 129 -8.97 -8.76 4.66
N LEU A 130 -8.29 -8.25 5.71
CA LEU A 130 -6.97 -7.63 5.58
C LEU A 130 -5.93 -8.60 5.01
N ASN A 131 -5.93 -9.84 5.47
CA ASN A 131 -4.91 -10.84 5.15
C ASN A 131 -5.32 -11.83 4.05
N HIS A 132 -6.41 -11.55 3.32
CA HIS A 132 -6.89 -12.37 2.22
C HIS A 132 -7.26 -13.83 2.59
N SER A 133 -7.68 -14.08 3.83
CA SER A 133 -8.16 -15.40 4.27
C SER A 133 -9.68 -15.49 4.44
N SER A 134 -10.43 -14.50 3.97
CA SER A 134 -11.90 -14.45 4.10
C SER A 134 -12.62 -15.58 3.38
N GLY A 135 -12.11 -16.03 2.23
CA GLY A 135 -12.75 -16.98 1.33
C GLY A 135 -13.77 -16.37 0.37
N ILE A 136 -14.00 -15.06 0.39
CA ILE A 136 -14.96 -14.44 -0.55
C ILE A 136 -14.44 -14.45 -1.98
N ALA A 137 -15.36 -14.52 -2.93
CA ALA A 137 -15.04 -14.50 -4.36
C ALA A 137 -14.67 -13.10 -4.84
N GLU A 138 -14.00 -13.05 -6.00
CA GLU A 138 -13.71 -11.79 -6.69
C GLU A 138 -15.01 -11.22 -7.30
N TYR A 139 -15.09 -9.90 -7.42
CA TYR A 139 -16.26 -9.19 -7.96
C TYR A 139 -16.16 -8.86 -9.45
N TYR A 140 -15.01 -9.10 -10.06
CA TYR A 140 -14.76 -8.90 -11.48
C TYR A 140 -13.91 -10.03 -12.06
N GLU A 141 -13.86 -10.07 -13.38
CA GLU A 141 -12.98 -10.92 -14.17
C GLU A 141 -12.39 -10.12 -15.34
N ARG A 142 -11.40 -10.66 -16.02
CA ARG A 142 -10.82 -10.02 -17.21
C ARG A 142 -11.36 -10.72 -18.46
N VAL A 143 -12.11 -9.97 -19.28
CA VAL A 143 -12.67 -10.43 -20.54
C VAL A 143 -12.15 -9.49 -21.63
N ASP A 144 -11.51 -10.03 -22.66
CA ASP A 144 -10.95 -9.27 -23.79
C ASP A 144 -10.14 -8.05 -23.35
N ASN A 145 -9.28 -8.25 -22.37
CA ASN A 145 -8.43 -7.20 -21.76
C ASN A 145 -9.17 -6.12 -20.95
N ARG A 146 -10.47 -6.25 -20.72
CA ARG A 146 -11.29 -5.33 -19.94
C ARG A 146 -11.70 -5.92 -18.60
N TRP A 147 -11.87 -5.08 -17.60
CA TRP A 147 -12.44 -5.47 -16.32
C TRP A 147 -13.97 -5.53 -16.44
N VAL A 148 -14.56 -6.66 -16.11
CA VAL A 148 -16.00 -6.89 -16.23
C VAL A 148 -16.50 -7.51 -14.93
N SER A 149 -17.59 -6.95 -14.38
CA SER A 149 -18.31 -7.55 -13.26
C SER A 149 -19.48 -8.39 -13.78
N ARG A 150 -19.70 -9.52 -13.15
CA ARG A 150 -20.76 -10.44 -13.57
C ARG A 150 -22.11 -9.73 -13.58
N GLY A 151 -22.80 -9.75 -14.71
CA GLY A 151 -24.08 -9.08 -14.94
C GLY A 151 -23.97 -7.62 -15.38
N TYR A 152 -22.76 -7.14 -15.71
CA TYR A 152 -22.51 -5.81 -16.22
C TYR A 152 -21.69 -5.87 -17.52
N THR A 153 -21.73 -4.79 -18.32
CA THR A 153 -20.88 -4.64 -19.51
C THR A 153 -19.48 -4.09 -19.20
N GLY A 154 -19.26 -3.68 -17.95
CA GLY A 154 -18.01 -3.23 -17.36
C GLY A 154 -17.98 -3.60 -15.88
N VAL A 155 -17.28 -2.84 -15.05
CA VAL A 155 -17.33 -3.05 -13.61
C VAL A 155 -18.64 -2.52 -13.01
N ALA A 156 -19.06 -3.07 -11.87
CA ALA A 156 -20.27 -2.65 -11.15
C ALA A 156 -20.26 -1.11 -10.90
N PRO A 157 -21.44 -0.45 -10.90
CA PRO A 157 -21.52 1.00 -10.88
C PRO A 157 -21.11 1.64 -9.55
N ASP A 158 -21.25 0.91 -8.45
CA ASP A 158 -20.96 1.41 -7.10
C ASP A 158 -20.48 0.29 -6.16
N LEU A 159 -20.06 0.67 -4.95
CA LEU A 159 -19.54 -0.24 -3.94
C LEU A 159 -20.56 -1.31 -3.53
N ALA A 160 -21.81 -0.93 -3.35
CA ALA A 160 -22.88 -1.86 -2.94
C ALA A 160 -23.14 -2.92 -4.01
N ALA A 161 -23.19 -2.50 -5.29
CA ALA A 161 -23.33 -3.39 -6.42
C ALA A 161 -22.12 -4.34 -6.55
N ALA A 162 -20.90 -3.84 -6.38
CA ALA A 162 -19.68 -4.66 -6.41
C ALA A 162 -19.66 -5.72 -5.29
N LEU A 163 -20.03 -5.34 -4.07
CA LEU A 163 -20.18 -6.28 -2.95
C LEU A 163 -21.26 -7.35 -3.24
N LYS A 164 -22.37 -6.95 -3.84
CA LYS A 164 -23.44 -7.87 -4.23
C LYS A 164 -22.97 -8.86 -5.29
N VAL A 165 -22.19 -8.44 -6.28
CA VAL A 165 -21.59 -9.32 -7.30
C VAL A 165 -20.70 -10.36 -6.66
N ALA A 166 -19.80 -9.96 -5.77
CA ALA A 166 -18.91 -10.90 -5.07
C ALA A 166 -19.71 -11.88 -4.17
N ALA A 167 -20.78 -11.40 -3.53
CA ALA A 167 -21.62 -12.21 -2.64
C ALA A 167 -22.54 -13.18 -3.37
N ALA A 168 -22.75 -13.03 -4.67
CA ALA A 168 -23.53 -13.96 -5.48
C ALA A 168 -22.84 -15.33 -5.65
N ALA A 169 -21.53 -15.39 -5.44
CA ALA A 169 -20.78 -16.63 -5.42
C ALA A 169 -20.62 -17.15 -3.97
N PRO A 170 -20.59 -18.48 -3.76
CA PRO A 170 -20.29 -19.06 -2.45
C PRO A 170 -18.87 -18.74 -2.02
N LEU A 171 -18.58 -18.88 -0.71
CA LEU A 171 -17.22 -18.84 -0.24
C LEU A 171 -16.37 -19.89 -0.96
N GLN A 172 -15.22 -19.48 -1.44
CA GLN A 172 -14.30 -20.33 -2.22
C GLN A 172 -13.58 -21.36 -1.32
N PHE A 173 -13.52 -21.07 -0.02
CA PHE A 173 -12.96 -21.93 1.02
C PHE A 173 -13.45 -21.47 2.40
N ALA A 174 -13.26 -22.31 3.41
CA ALA A 174 -13.59 -21.96 4.79
C ALA A 174 -12.69 -20.82 5.26
N THR A 175 -13.30 -19.76 5.80
CA THR A 175 -12.58 -18.58 6.31
C THR A 175 -11.42 -18.99 7.22
N GLY A 176 -10.25 -18.39 7.01
CA GLY A 176 -9.04 -18.67 7.77
C GLY A 176 -8.28 -19.93 7.36
N SER A 177 -8.79 -20.76 6.44
CA SER A 177 -8.14 -22.04 6.10
C SER A 177 -7.00 -21.92 5.10
N ARG A 178 -7.03 -20.91 4.23
CA ARG A 178 -5.99 -20.62 3.25
C ARG A 178 -6.00 -19.14 2.85
N VAL A 179 -5.03 -18.75 2.06
CA VAL A 179 -4.91 -17.41 1.48
C VAL A 179 -5.32 -17.45 0.01
N GLN A 180 -6.14 -16.48 -0.39
CA GLN A 180 -6.43 -16.21 -1.80
C GLN A 180 -6.62 -14.70 -1.98
N TYR A 181 -5.68 -14.09 -2.69
CA TYR A 181 -5.75 -12.68 -2.99
C TYR A 181 -7.01 -12.35 -3.78
N THR A 182 -7.80 -11.39 -3.29
CA THR A 182 -8.98 -10.86 -4.00
C THR A 182 -9.17 -9.38 -3.67
N GLN A 183 -9.58 -8.60 -4.66
CA GLN A 183 -9.88 -7.18 -4.47
C GLN A 183 -11.14 -6.98 -3.63
N ALA A 184 -12.08 -7.90 -3.70
CA ALA A 184 -13.35 -7.86 -2.96
C ALA A 184 -13.14 -7.70 -1.44
N ASN A 185 -12.05 -8.26 -0.88
CA ASN A 185 -11.70 -8.05 0.52
C ASN A 185 -11.56 -6.56 0.87
N TYR A 186 -10.92 -5.81 0.01
CA TYR A 186 -10.65 -4.39 0.23
C TYR A 186 -11.85 -3.50 -0.08
N LEU A 187 -12.84 -3.98 -0.83
CA LEU A 187 -14.16 -3.32 -0.90
C LEU A 187 -14.85 -3.36 0.46
N VAL A 188 -14.80 -4.48 1.18
CA VAL A 188 -15.35 -4.58 2.55
C VAL A 188 -14.63 -3.63 3.51
N LEU A 189 -13.30 -3.54 3.41
CA LEU A 189 -12.51 -2.61 4.25
C LEU A 189 -12.78 -1.14 3.88
N THR A 190 -12.98 -0.84 2.60
CA THR A 190 -13.44 0.48 2.14
C THR A 190 -14.81 0.81 2.73
N ALA A 191 -15.78 -0.11 2.66
CA ALA A 191 -17.10 0.06 3.26
C ALA A 191 -17.02 0.31 4.78
N LEU A 192 -16.13 -0.41 5.49
CA LEU A 192 -15.89 -0.20 6.92
C LEU A 192 -15.41 1.22 7.20
N LEU A 193 -14.42 1.70 6.44
CA LEU A 193 -13.88 3.04 6.60
C LEU A 193 -14.93 4.11 6.30
N GLU A 194 -15.68 3.97 5.19
CA GLU A 194 -16.73 4.91 4.80
C GLU A 194 -17.89 4.94 5.79
N ALA A 195 -18.30 3.78 6.31
CA ALA A 195 -19.32 3.70 7.36
C ALA A 195 -18.89 4.38 8.66
N HIS A 196 -17.63 4.19 9.08
CA HIS A 196 -17.11 4.79 10.29
C HIS A 196 -16.97 6.32 10.18
N TYR A 197 -16.33 6.81 9.10
CA TYR A 197 -16.06 8.23 8.92
C TYR A 197 -17.23 9.01 8.28
N ARG A 198 -18.23 8.32 7.72
CA ARG A 198 -19.36 8.88 6.95
C ARG A 198 -18.88 9.79 5.81
N ARG A 199 -17.82 9.39 5.13
CA ARG A 199 -17.17 10.14 4.06
C ARG A 199 -16.59 9.18 3.01
N PRO A 200 -16.46 9.60 1.74
CA PRO A 200 -15.83 8.79 0.71
C PRO A 200 -14.37 8.47 1.04
N TYR A 201 -13.92 7.27 0.70
CA TYR A 201 -12.58 6.76 0.95
C TYR A 201 -11.45 7.74 0.58
N PRO A 202 -11.45 8.41 -0.61
CA PRO A 202 -10.36 9.32 -0.96
C PRO A 202 -10.24 10.53 -0.01
N ALA A 203 -11.37 10.99 0.51
CA ALA A 203 -11.38 12.10 1.48
C ALA A 203 -10.77 11.65 2.81
N ILE A 204 -11.08 10.43 3.25
CA ILE A 204 -10.51 9.84 4.48
C ILE A 204 -9.00 9.68 4.33
N ALA A 205 -8.54 9.06 3.25
CA ALA A 205 -7.12 8.83 3.02
C ALA A 205 -6.34 10.14 2.86
N ARG A 206 -6.93 11.13 2.20
CA ARG A 206 -6.33 12.47 2.08
C ARG A 206 -6.10 13.11 3.44
N GLU A 207 -7.13 13.14 4.28
CA GLU A 207 -7.08 13.78 5.59
C GLU A 207 -6.17 13.04 6.58
N ARG A 208 -6.25 11.71 6.60
CA ARG A 208 -5.57 10.89 7.62
C ARG A 208 -4.14 10.52 7.25
N ILE A 209 -3.79 10.51 5.96
CA ILE A 209 -2.47 10.08 5.48
C ILE A 209 -1.81 11.14 4.60
N LEU A 210 -2.43 11.51 3.45
CA LEU A 210 -1.72 12.28 2.43
C LEU A 210 -1.36 13.69 2.90
N GLN A 211 -2.30 14.42 3.49
CA GLN A 211 -2.07 15.80 3.96
C GLN A 211 -1.06 15.87 5.12
N PRO A 212 -1.19 15.06 6.21
CA PRO A 212 -0.23 15.08 7.32
C PRO A 212 1.20 14.73 6.89
N LEU A 213 1.34 13.91 5.85
CA LEU A 213 2.64 13.47 5.32
C LEU A 213 3.12 14.32 4.15
N LYS A 214 2.34 15.33 3.72
CA LYS A 214 2.65 16.17 2.55
C LYS A 214 2.89 15.33 1.28
N MET A 215 2.09 14.30 1.07
CA MET A 215 2.12 13.44 -0.12
C MET A 215 1.36 14.13 -1.27
N THR A 216 1.90 15.23 -1.75
CA THR A 216 1.22 16.12 -2.71
C THR A 216 1.21 15.61 -4.13
N SER A 217 2.00 14.58 -4.42
CA SER A 217 2.08 13.92 -5.73
C SER A 217 1.39 12.55 -5.74
N THR A 218 0.53 12.30 -4.73
CA THR A 218 -0.23 11.05 -4.60
C THR A 218 -1.71 11.32 -4.80
N SER A 219 -2.33 10.55 -5.71
CA SER A 219 -3.76 10.60 -6.03
C SER A 219 -4.26 9.24 -6.50
N TRP A 220 -5.52 9.17 -6.88
CA TRP A 220 -6.10 7.99 -7.55
C TRP A 220 -6.62 8.40 -8.94
N GLY A 221 -6.54 7.45 -9.87
CA GLY A 221 -6.96 7.64 -11.24
C GLY A 221 -5.94 8.41 -12.07
N ILE A 222 -5.50 7.81 -13.17
CA ILE A 222 -4.51 8.42 -14.07
C ILE A 222 -4.97 9.78 -14.60
N ALA A 223 -6.28 9.98 -14.78
CA ALA A 223 -6.84 11.25 -15.23
C ALA A 223 -6.59 12.43 -14.26
N ASN A 224 -6.27 12.13 -12.99
CA ASN A 224 -5.94 13.14 -11.98
C ASN A 224 -4.44 13.44 -11.88
N VAL A 225 -3.62 12.81 -12.73
CA VAL A 225 -2.17 13.01 -12.77
C VAL A 225 -1.82 14.04 -13.84
N PRO A 226 -1.00 15.06 -13.52
CA PRO A 226 -0.50 15.98 -14.55
C PRO A 226 0.26 15.23 -15.65
N ALA A 227 -0.17 15.37 -16.90
CA ALA A 227 0.37 14.59 -18.02
C ALA A 227 1.90 14.68 -18.16
N GLN A 228 2.46 15.86 -17.87
CA GLN A 228 3.91 16.11 -17.90
C GLN A 228 4.70 15.36 -16.83
N ARG A 229 4.03 14.73 -15.85
CA ARG A 229 4.64 13.92 -14.77
C ARG A 229 4.20 12.46 -14.80
N ALA A 230 3.14 12.13 -15.54
CA ALA A 230 2.62 10.78 -15.60
C ALA A 230 3.61 9.83 -16.29
N ALA A 231 3.87 8.69 -15.65
CA ALA A 231 4.54 7.58 -16.30
C ALA A 231 3.48 6.72 -17.01
N VAL A 232 3.61 6.54 -18.30
CA VAL A 232 2.70 5.72 -19.09
C VAL A 232 3.04 4.25 -18.84
N PRO A 233 2.07 3.41 -18.46
CA PRO A 233 2.31 1.98 -18.29
C PRO A 233 2.48 1.28 -19.63
N TYR A 234 3.44 0.36 -19.71
CA TYR A 234 3.73 -0.44 -20.90
C TYR A 234 3.76 -1.92 -20.56
N ILE A 235 3.37 -2.74 -21.52
CA ILE A 235 3.48 -4.20 -21.47
C ILE A 235 4.49 -4.63 -22.51
N GLY A 236 5.48 -5.44 -22.13
CA GLY A 236 6.38 -6.11 -23.06
C GLY A 236 5.66 -7.26 -23.76
N LYS A 237 5.63 -7.26 -25.09
CA LYS A 237 5.10 -8.33 -25.92
C LYS A 237 5.98 -8.52 -27.14
N ASP A 238 6.44 -9.77 -27.36
CA ASP A 238 7.23 -10.17 -28.53
C ASP A 238 8.46 -9.28 -28.78
N GLY A 239 9.13 -8.85 -27.70
CA GLY A 239 10.33 -7.98 -27.74
C GLY A 239 10.02 -6.50 -27.98
N ALA A 240 8.75 -6.10 -28.04
CA ALA A 240 8.34 -4.71 -28.19
C ALA A 240 7.53 -4.23 -26.97
N LEU A 241 7.65 -2.95 -26.63
CA LEU A 241 6.81 -2.29 -25.62
C LEU A 241 5.53 -1.80 -26.29
N GLN A 242 4.39 -2.09 -25.67
CA GLN A 242 3.08 -1.59 -26.09
C GLN A 242 2.41 -0.87 -24.91
N PRO A 243 1.71 0.26 -25.13
CA PRO A 243 0.96 0.91 -24.06
C PRO A 243 -0.03 -0.07 -23.41
N ALA A 244 -0.04 -0.12 -22.10
CA ALA A 244 -1.03 -0.86 -21.33
C ALA A 244 -2.31 -0.02 -21.28
N ASN A 245 -3.26 -0.33 -22.13
CA ASN A 245 -4.59 0.27 -22.08
C ASN A 245 -5.40 -0.44 -21.01
N GLU A 246 -5.36 0.07 -19.79
CA GLU A 246 -6.20 -0.41 -18.69
C GLU A 246 -7.40 0.52 -18.50
N ASP A 247 -8.59 -0.06 -18.37
CA ASP A 247 -9.77 0.70 -17.99
C ASP A 247 -9.53 1.28 -16.57
N PRO A 248 -9.87 2.56 -16.31
CA PRO A 248 -9.70 3.16 -15.00
C PRO A 248 -10.63 2.49 -14.00
N TRP A 249 -10.13 2.28 -12.78
CA TRP A 249 -10.96 1.78 -11.69
C TRP A 249 -11.96 2.85 -11.25
N PRO A 250 -13.22 2.48 -10.97
CA PRO A 250 -14.17 3.38 -10.36
C PRO A 250 -13.71 3.77 -8.94
N ASN A 251 -14.16 4.93 -8.46
CA ASN A 251 -13.71 5.50 -7.20
C ASN A 251 -13.89 4.59 -5.96
N TYR A 252 -14.89 3.72 -5.96
CA TYR A 252 -15.07 2.72 -4.90
C TYR A 252 -13.94 1.67 -4.87
N GLY A 253 -13.24 1.45 -6.00
CA GLY A 253 -12.09 0.55 -6.11
C GLY A 253 -10.77 1.16 -5.61
N TRP A 254 -10.73 2.45 -5.32
CA TRP A 254 -9.49 3.15 -4.95
C TRP A 254 -8.88 2.71 -3.62
N GLY A 255 -9.64 2.03 -2.77
CA GLY A 255 -9.10 1.38 -1.58
C GLY A 255 -8.21 0.17 -1.87
N HIS A 256 -8.25 -0.36 -3.07
CA HIS A 256 -7.47 -1.54 -3.45
C HIS A 256 -6.59 -1.37 -4.69
N ALA A 257 -6.82 -0.35 -5.52
CA ALA A 257 -6.12 -0.15 -6.80
C ALA A 257 -6.00 1.34 -7.18
N ASP A 258 -5.40 1.58 -8.36
CA ASP A 258 -5.34 2.85 -9.07
C ASP A 258 -4.60 3.98 -8.33
N LEU A 259 -3.76 3.61 -7.35
CA LEU A 259 -2.89 4.58 -6.68
C LEU A 259 -1.84 5.09 -7.66
N GLN A 260 -1.73 6.41 -7.76
CA GLN A 260 -0.74 7.13 -8.54
C GLN A 260 0.18 7.87 -7.58
N THR A 261 1.50 7.64 -7.65
CA THR A 261 2.41 8.21 -6.65
C THR A 261 3.85 8.31 -7.16
N THR A 262 4.69 9.00 -6.39
CA THR A 262 6.15 9.08 -6.60
C THR A 262 6.90 8.25 -5.57
N VAL A 263 8.16 7.90 -5.86
CA VAL A 263 9.06 7.26 -4.87
C VAL A 263 9.25 8.15 -3.63
N GLY A 264 9.24 9.48 -3.80
CA GLY A 264 9.35 10.43 -2.71
C GLY A 264 8.15 10.39 -1.75
N ASP A 265 6.93 10.36 -2.28
CA ASP A 265 5.72 10.28 -1.46
C ASP A 265 5.60 8.93 -0.76
N MET A 266 5.90 7.81 -1.46
CA MET A 266 5.94 6.50 -0.84
C MET A 266 6.98 6.40 0.27
N ASN A 267 8.14 7.02 0.09
CA ASN A 267 9.14 7.10 1.17
C ASN A 267 8.60 7.86 2.40
N ARG A 268 7.87 8.99 2.22
CA ARG A 268 7.22 9.70 3.32
C ARG A 268 6.26 8.81 4.09
N PHE A 269 5.45 8.03 3.37
CA PHE A 269 4.50 7.09 3.95
C PHE A 269 5.21 5.98 4.74
N LEU A 270 6.17 5.30 4.14
CA LEU A 270 6.92 4.19 4.78
C LEU A 270 7.71 4.67 6.00
N GLN A 271 8.35 5.83 5.92
CA GLN A 271 9.05 6.41 7.07
C GLN A 271 8.09 6.81 8.20
N ALA A 272 6.92 7.34 7.87
CA ALA A 272 5.92 7.72 8.87
C ALA A 272 5.37 6.48 9.61
N LEU A 273 5.24 5.35 8.92
CA LEU A 273 4.94 4.06 9.57
C LEU A 273 6.09 3.61 10.47
N ALA A 274 7.30 3.52 9.93
CA ALA A 274 8.46 3.02 10.66
C ALA A 274 8.81 3.85 11.91
N THR A 275 8.45 5.14 11.93
CA THR A 275 8.70 6.05 13.05
C THR A 275 7.50 6.24 14.00
N GLY A 276 6.44 5.47 13.84
CA GLY A 276 5.26 5.53 14.72
C GLY A 276 4.37 6.77 14.52
N ARG A 277 4.56 7.55 13.44
CA ARG A 277 3.76 8.77 13.19
C ARG A 277 2.34 8.47 12.72
N LEU A 278 2.11 7.32 12.10
CA LEU A 278 0.79 6.90 11.62
C LEU A 278 0.10 5.89 12.55
N LEU A 279 0.88 5.08 13.25
CA LEU A 279 0.42 4.04 14.16
C LEU A 279 1.33 4.01 15.39
N ARG A 280 0.80 3.80 16.59
CA ARG A 280 1.61 3.53 17.78
C ARG A 280 2.33 2.18 17.63
N THR A 281 3.42 1.98 18.36
CA THR A 281 4.27 0.78 18.26
C THR A 281 3.47 -0.52 18.34
N ALA A 282 2.54 -0.65 19.29
CA ALA A 282 1.74 -1.86 19.46
C ALA A 282 0.81 -2.16 18.27
N ALA A 283 0.30 -1.13 17.59
CA ALA A 283 -0.50 -1.31 16.37
C ALA A 283 0.39 -1.64 15.17
N LEU A 284 1.57 -1.04 15.10
CA LEU A 284 2.57 -1.31 14.06
C LEU A 284 3.08 -2.76 14.14
N GLU A 285 3.35 -3.27 15.34
CA GLU A 285 3.73 -4.67 15.54
C GLU A 285 2.64 -5.62 15.06
N LYS A 286 1.37 -5.34 15.38
CA LYS A 286 0.22 -6.12 14.88
C LYS A 286 0.10 -6.05 13.36
N LEU A 287 0.41 -4.89 12.75
CA LEU A 287 0.36 -4.71 11.30
C LEU A 287 1.28 -5.71 10.59
N TRP A 288 2.47 -5.95 11.12
CA TRP A 288 3.49 -6.80 10.52
C TRP A 288 3.54 -8.23 11.07
N GLN A 289 2.76 -8.53 12.11
CA GLN A 289 2.76 -9.86 12.71
C GLN A 289 2.14 -10.89 11.75
N PRO A 290 2.89 -11.94 11.34
CA PRO A 290 2.34 -13.02 10.53
C PRO A 290 1.14 -13.68 11.22
N GLN A 291 0.08 -13.89 10.47
CA GLN A 291 -1.12 -14.56 10.95
C GLN A 291 -1.00 -16.08 10.77
N LYS A 292 -1.68 -16.86 11.63
CA LYS A 292 -1.80 -18.31 11.46
C LYS A 292 -3.09 -18.65 10.73
N LEU A 293 -3.01 -19.58 9.81
CA LEU A 293 -4.17 -20.23 9.21
C LEU A 293 -4.71 -21.31 10.14
N SER A 294 -5.97 -21.69 9.99
CA SER A 294 -6.62 -22.71 10.85
C SER A 294 -5.93 -24.08 10.79
N GLY A 295 -5.23 -24.40 9.71
CA GLY A 295 -4.39 -25.58 9.54
C GLY A 295 -2.97 -25.45 10.11
N GLY A 296 -2.63 -24.35 10.83
CA GLY A 296 -1.33 -24.11 11.45
C GLY A 296 -0.27 -23.50 10.53
N GLY A 297 -0.50 -23.39 9.23
CA GLY A 297 0.38 -22.71 8.28
C GLY A 297 0.44 -21.20 8.53
N ASN A 298 1.50 -20.53 8.04
CA ASN A 298 1.59 -19.09 8.09
C ASN A 298 0.83 -18.45 6.92
N ASN A 299 0.09 -17.38 7.22
CA ASN A 299 -0.37 -16.46 6.21
C ASN A 299 0.75 -15.42 5.97
N PHE A 300 1.19 -15.27 4.73
CA PHE A 300 2.24 -14.32 4.35
C PHE A 300 1.72 -12.87 4.19
N PHE A 301 0.41 -12.67 4.11
CA PHE A 301 -0.20 -11.36 4.32
C PHE A 301 -0.47 -11.19 5.82
N SER A 302 0.23 -10.31 6.51
CA SER A 302 -0.01 -10.04 7.94
C SER A 302 -1.38 -9.39 8.17
N THR A 303 -1.43 -8.08 8.23
CA THR A 303 -2.69 -7.30 8.19
C THR A 303 -2.73 -6.42 6.94
N GLY A 304 -2.49 -7.05 5.79
CA GLY A 304 -2.47 -6.40 4.47
C GLY A 304 -1.08 -5.93 4.02
N TRP A 305 -0.02 -6.54 4.57
CA TRP A 305 1.38 -6.22 4.28
C TRP A 305 2.17 -7.45 3.87
#